data_f850601ee477305984e692a4894190dd
#
_entry.id   f850601ee477305984e692a4894190dd
#
_cell.length_a   1.000
_cell.length_b   1.000
_cell.length_c   1.000
_cell.angle_alpha   90.00
_cell.angle_beta   90.00
_cell.angle_gamma   90.00
#
_symmetry.space_group_name_H-M   'P 1'
#
loop_
_entity.id
_entity.type
_entity.pdbx_description
1 polymer ?
#
loop_
_entity_poly.entity_id
_entity_poly.type
_entity_poly.pdbx_seq_one_letter_code
_entity_poly.pdbx_strand_id
1 'polypeptide(L)'
;SEVAAGTADAAIIDSLMAAAMVGEGTSYASLTYTASLTTEEYGVGFRQGSDLTAALNEFFAASKADGSMEKTAETYGVQAALIK
;
A
#
# COMPACT_ATOMS: atom_id res chain seq x y z
N SER A 1 -0.71 19.00 7.93
CA SER A 1 -1.72 18.82 6.85
C SER A 1 -2.70 19.98 6.86
N GLU A 2 -3.05 20.49 5.70
CA GLU A 2 -4.03 21.58 5.57
C GLU A 2 -5.43 21.13 5.99
N VAL A 3 -5.76 19.87 5.75
CA VAL A 3 -7.05 19.30 6.18
C VAL A 3 -7.13 19.28 7.71
N ALA A 4 -6.10 18.81 8.38
CA ALA A 4 -6.05 18.79 9.84
C ALA A 4 -6.06 20.20 10.44
N ALA A 5 -5.44 21.17 9.76
CA ALA A 5 -5.41 22.56 10.20
C ALA A 5 -6.71 23.32 9.92
N GLY A 6 -7.62 22.76 9.15
CA GLY A 6 -8.91 23.37 8.80
C GLY A 6 -8.85 24.37 7.64
N THR A 7 -7.73 24.43 6.92
CA THR A 7 -7.58 25.32 5.76
C THR A 7 -8.03 24.67 4.45
N ALA A 8 -8.25 23.36 4.46
CA ALA A 8 -8.84 22.60 3.36
C ALA A 8 -9.87 21.63 3.91
N ASP A 9 -10.91 21.35 3.16
CA ASP A 9 -11.99 20.46 3.59
C ASP A 9 -11.66 18.98 3.35
N ALA A 10 -10.91 18.69 2.29
CA ALA A 10 -10.56 17.33 1.88
C ALA A 10 -9.30 17.31 1.03
N ALA A 11 -8.71 16.12 0.88
CA ALA A 11 -7.56 15.89 0.03
C ALA A 11 -7.67 14.52 -0.66
N ILE A 12 -6.95 14.38 -1.77
CA ILE A 12 -6.82 13.11 -2.49
C ILE A 12 -5.38 12.63 -2.29
N ILE A 13 -5.24 11.36 -1.95
CA ILE A 13 -3.94 10.79 -1.64
C ILE A 13 -3.94 9.29 -1.96
N ASP A 14 -2.76 8.72 -2.15
CA ASP A 14 -2.56 7.28 -2.25
C ASP A 14 -3.13 6.55 -1.02
N SER A 15 -3.86 5.46 -1.24
CA SER A 15 -4.57 4.77 -0.16
C SER A 15 -3.64 4.09 0.86
N LEU A 16 -2.50 3.56 0.42
CA LEU A 16 -1.53 2.96 1.35
C LEU A 16 -0.89 4.01 2.23
N MET A 17 -0.59 5.18 1.67
CA MET A 17 -0.07 6.30 2.43
C MET A 17 -1.11 6.83 3.41
N ALA A 18 -2.36 6.95 2.98
CA ALA A 18 -3.46 7.35 3.86
C ALA A 18 -3.62 6.38 5.03
N ALA A 19 -3.57 5.08 4.77
CA ALA A 19 -3.69 4.06 5.82
C ALA A 19 -2.60 4.18 6.90
N ALA A 20 -1.40 4.62 6.51
CA ALA A 20 -0.29 4.82 7.45
C ALA A 20 -0.39 6.11 8.25
N MET A 21 -1.08 7.14 7.73
CA MET A 21 -1.06 8.50 8.29
C MET A 21 -2.36 8.91 8.96
N VAL A 22 -3.48 8.29 8.59
CA VAL A 22 -4.83 8.74 8.93
C VAL A 22 -5.55 7.68 9.77
N GLY A 23 -6.29 8.13 10.78
CA GLY A 23 -7.07 7.28 11.65
C GLY A 23 -6.46 7.12 13.04
N GLU A 24 -7.17 6.42 13.92
CA GLU A 24 -6.79 6.23 15.31
C GLU A 24 -5.39 5.62 15.42
N GLY A 25 -4.59 6.18 16.30
CA GLY A 25 -3.21 5.73 16.53
C GLY A 25 -2.20 6.23 15.52
N THR A 26 -2.60 7.10 14.60
CA THR A 26 -1.71 7.67 13.58
C THR A 26 -1.45 9.16 13.80
N SER A 27 -0.64 9.75 12.92
CA SER A 27 -0.32 11.18 12.98
C SER A 27 -1.55 12.08 12.82
N TYR A 28 -2.59 11.63 12.12
CA TYR A 28 -3.81 12.39 11.88
C TYR A 28 -5.03 11.61 12.36
N ALA A 29 -5.09 11.39 13.66
CA ALA A 29 -6.14 10.57 14.28
C ALA A 29 -7.56 11.13 14.09
N SER A 30 -7.69 12.43 13.87
CA SER A 30 -9.00 13.07 13.67
C SER A 30 -9.50 13.02 12.22
N LEU A 31 -8.67 12.55 11.30
CA LEU A 31 -9.05 12.44 9.89
C LEU A 31 -9.49 11.00 9.55
N THR A 32 -10.25 10.88 8.49
CA THR A 32 -10.64 9.57 7.94
C THR A 32 -10.68 9.65 6.42
N TYR A 33 -10.67 8.51 5.77
CA TYR A 33 -10.86 8.41 4.32
C TYR A 33 -11.96 7.41 4.00
N THR A 34 -12.81 7.73 3.05
CA THR A 34 -14.03 6.94 2.77
C THR A 34 -14.25 6.63 1.31
N ALA A 35 -13.65 7.38 0.40
CA ALA A 35 -13.87 7.23 -1.03
C ALA A 35 -12.64 6.66 -1.73
N SER A 36 -12.86 5.71 -2.63
CA SER A 36 -11.82 5.20 -3.53
C SER A 36 -12.15 5.70 -4.93
N LEU A 37 -11.23 6.47 -5.52
CA LEU A 37 -11.44 7.09 -6.83
C LEU A 37 -10.93 6.22 -7.97
N THR A 38 -9.77 5.61 -7.79
CA THR A 38 -9.15 4.73 -8.78
C THR A 38 -8.46 3.57 -8.09
N THR A 39 -8.19 2.52 -8.84
CA THR A 39 -7.38 1.39 -8.39
C THR A 39 -6.18 1.28 -9.30
N GLU A 40 -5.00 1.09 -8.71
CA GLU A 40 -3.77 0.90 -9.47
C GLU A 40 -2.94 -0.22 -8.88
N GLU A 41 -2.04 -0.76 -9.70
CA GLU A 41 -1.14 -1.83 -9.29
C GLU A 41 0.29 -1.32 -9.37
N TYR A 42 1.07 -1.60 -8.34
CA TYR A 42 2.48 -1.26 -8.31
C TYR A 42 3.32 -2.45 -8.75
N GLY A 43 4.40 -2.16 -9.42
CA GLY A 43 5.36 -3.16 -9.84
C GLY A 43 6.78 -2.71 -9.56
N VAL A 44 7.70 -3.66 -9.69
CA VAL A 44 9.14 -3.39 -9.55
C VAL A 44 9.78 -3.50 -10.93
N GLY A 45 10.46 -2.44 -11.34
CA GLY A 45 11.13 -2.40 -12.63
C GLY A 45 12.62 -2.69 -12.52
N PHE A 46 13.13 -3.43 -13.47
CA PHE A 46 14.57 -3.72 -13.60
C PHE A 46 15.07 -3.27 -14.97
N ARG A 47 16.39 -3.21 -15.11
CA ARG A 47 17.02 -2.94 -16.40
C ARG A 47 16.54 -3.94 -17.43
N GLN A 48 16.32 -3.49 -18.66
CA GLN A 48 15.95 -4.37 -19.77
C GLN A 48 17.02 -5.47 -19.96
N GLY A 49 16.59 -6.71 -20.10
CA GLY A 49 17.47 -7.87 -20.22
C GLY A 49 17.99 -8.42 -18.88
N SER A 50 17.60 -7.81 -17.74
CA SER A 50 17.97 -8.34 -16.43
C SER A 50 17.27 -9.66 -16.13
N ASP A 51 17.97 -10.58 -15.50
CA ASP A 51 17.39 -11.83 -15.00
C ASP A 51 16.67 -11.66 -13.66
N LEU A 52 16.78 -10.48 -13.05
CA LEU A 52 16.14 -10.19 -11.76
C LEU A 52 14.62 -10.16 -11.84
N THR A 53 14.05 -9.82 -12.99
CA THR A 53 12.59 -9.82 -13.17
C THR A 53 12.02 -11.22 -12.93
N ALA A 54 12.59 -12.23 -13.57
CA ALA A 54 12.16 -13.61 -13.41
C ALA A 54 12.42 -14.11 -11.97
N ALA A 55 13.58 -13.78 -11.42
CA ALA A 55 13.93 -14.17 -10.05
C ALA A 55 12.97 -13.60 -9.02
N LEU A 56 12.59 -12.32 -9.15
CA LEU A 56 11.64 -11.69 -8.24
C LEU A 56 10.24 -12.28 -8.40
N ASN A 57 9.81 -12.56 -9.62
CA ASN A 57 8.52 -13.19 -9.87
C ASN A 57 8.44 -14.59 -9.26
N GLU A 58 9.52 -15.37 -9.34
CA GLU A 58 9.59 -16.68 -8.69
C GLU A 58 9.51 -16.55 -7.17
N PHE A 59 10.21 -15.57 -6.60
CA PHE A 59 10.15 -15.30 -5.17
C PHE A 59 8.74 -14.91 -4.73
N PHE A 60 8.06 -14.05 -5.48
CA PHE A 60 6.69 -13.67 -5.18
C PHE A 60 5.74 -14.88 -5.23
N ALA A 61 5.88 -15.73 -6.24
CA ALA A 61 5.04 -16.93 -6.36
C ALA A 61 5.25 -17.87 -5.17
N ALA A 62 6.50 -18.10 -4.78
CA ALA A 62 6.83 -18.94 -3.63
C ALA A 62 6.31 -18.34 -2.32
N SER A 63 6.44 -17.03 -2.15
CA SER A 63 5.99 -16.33 -0.94
C SER A 63 4.46 -16.30 -0.83
N LYS A 64 3.76 -16.25 -1.94
CA LYS A 64 2.29 -16.38 -1.96
C LYS A 64 1.87 -17.79 -1.60
N ALA A 65 2.55 -18.79 -2.16
CA ALA A 65 2.21 -20.20 -1.96
C ALA A 65 2.44 -20.66 -0.52
N ASP A 66 3.50 -20.19 0.14
CA ASP A 66 3.83 -20.60 1.51
C ASP A 66 3.19 -19.71 2.59
N GLY A 67 2.48 -18.66 2.19
CA GLY A 67 1.80 -17.75 3.11
C GLY A 67 2.67 -16.68 3.74
N SER A 68 3.97 -16.62 3.44
CA SER A 68 4.87 -15.64 4.06
C SER A 68 4.58 -14.22 3.62
N MET A 69 4.17 -14.02 2.37
CA MET A 69 3.79 -12.70 1.87
C MET A 69 2.54 -12.17 2.59
N GLU A 70 1.52 -12.99 2.74
CA GLU A 70 0.30 -12.65 3.46
C GLU A 70 0.61 -12.27 4.91
N LYS A 71 1.43 -13.08 5.57
CA LYS A 71 1.81 -12.85 6.96
C LYS A 71 2.59 -11.54 7.13
N THR A 72 3.51 -11.26 6.23
CA THR A 72 4.25 -9.99 6.24
C THR A 72 3.31 -8.81 6.03
N ALA A 73 2.40 -8.92 5.07
CA ALA A 73 1.41 -7.88 4.80
C ALA A 73 0.51 -7.63 6.01
N GLU A 74 0.08 -8.67 6.71
CA GLU A 74 -0.72 -8.55 7.94
C GLU A 74 0.05 -7.80 9.04
N THR A 75 1.34 -8.06 9.16
CA THR A 75 2.20 -7.37 10.13
C THR A 75 2.16 -5.85 9.93
N TYR A 76 2.07 -5.41 8.68
CA TYR A 76 2.04 -3.98 8.34
C TYR A 76 0.64 -3.46 8.05
N GLY A 77 -0.40 -4.30 8.17
CA GLY A 77 -1.78 -3.89 7.96
C GLY A 77 -2.14 -3.60 6.51
N VAL A 78 -1.43 -4.20 5.56
CA VAL A 78 -1.61 -3.96 4.11
C VAL A 78 -2.05 -5.20 3.33
N GLN A 79 -2.54 -6.21 4.01
CA GLN A 79 -2.94 -7.47 3.37
C GLN A 79 -4.03 -7.30 2.32
N ALA A 80 -4.90 -6.31 2.48
CA ALA A 80 -5.95 -6.01 1.49
C ALA A 80 -5.40 -5.46 0.17
N ALA A 81 -4.17 -4.95 0.17
CA ALA A 81 -3.53 -4.38 -1.01
C ALA A 81 -2.74 -5.42 -1.82
N LEU A 82 -2.62 -6.65 -1.34
CA LEU A 82 -1.92 -7.70 -2.09
C LEU A 82 -2.72 -8.10 -3.33
N ILE A 83 -2.00 -8.23 -4.45
CA ILE A 83 -2.55 -8.79 -5.68
C ILE A 83 -2.54 -10.32 -5.54
N LYS A 84 -3.68 -10.91 -5.72
CA LYS A 84 -3.86 -12.36 -5.56
C LYS A 84 -3.82 -13.13 -6.87
#